data_b3e9c058953b264c74c2a3d412f1f2cf
#
_entry.id   b3e9c058953b264c74c2a3d412f1f2cf
#
_cell.length_a   1.000
_cell.length_b   1.000
_cell.length_c   1.000
_cell.angle_alpha   90.00
_cell.angle_beta   90.00
_cell.angle_gamma   90.00
#
_symmetry.space_group_name_H-M   'P 1'
#
loop_
_entity.id
_entity.type
_entity.pdbx_description
1 polymer ?
#
loop_
_entity_poly.entity_id
_entity_poly.type
_entity_poly.pdbx_seq_one_letter_code
_entity_poly.pdbx_strand_id
1 'polypeptide(L)'
;MTRKSLLAAFLAAAFATTAQAQTEIQWWHSMGGALGDKVNDLANKFNASQSAYKVVPSYKGSYPESMTAAIAAYRAGNAPHILQVFEVGTATMMAGKGAVVPVYKLMKDADEPFDPKAYIGPVSGYYSDSQGNMLSFPFNSSTVVFYINHDAYKKAGLDPAKPPKTWKEFNAAAEKLKAAGQQCVYTTGWPSWMHIENFSAWHNVPIGTKENGMAGMDTVFQVNSPLHVRHVAMLGDMAKKGLLTYAGRRNQAEAKFASGECAMLTSSTGAQANIRRTAKFGWSVNMIPYHDDVKGAPQNSIIGGASLWVMGGKTNNAYKGVARFFAFLSKPEVQMDWHVSTGYVPITKAAYDLTRKSGFYDKNPGADIAIKQLMNKPPTANSKGLRFGNFVQGREVIEEEMEAVIMGKKEAKPAMDEAVRRGNEILRKFQAANKG
;
A
#
# COMPACT_ATOMS: atom_id res chain seq x y z
N MET A 1 32.19 -60.18 -62.80
CA MET A 1 32.64 -59.74 -61.47
C MET A 1 31.85 -58.46 -61.10
N THR A 2 30.82 -58.58 -60.32
CA THR A 2 29.84 -57.53 -60.01
C THR A 2 30.11 -57.05 -58.56
N ARG A 3 30.45 -55.78 -58.38
CA ARG A 3 30.55 -55.17 -57.06
C ARG A 3 29.19 -54.60 -56.71
N LYS A 4 28.58 -55.13 -55.68
CA LYS A 4 27.39 -54.54 -54.98
C LYS A 4 27.85 -53.47 -54.02
N SER A 5 27.42 -52.22 -54.28
CA SER A 5 27.57 -51.11 -53.39
C SER A 5 26.34 -51.03 -52.47
N LEU A 6 26.53 -51.25 -51.14
CA LEU A 6 25.54 -50.97 -50.14
C LEU A 6 25.50 -49.46 -49.84
N LEU A 7 24.39 -48.81 -50.14
CA LEU A 7 24.08 -47.47 -49.63
C LEU A 7 23.45 -47.62 -48.21
N ALA A 8 24.16 -47.22 -47.18
CA ALA A 8 23.61 -47.06 -45.85
C ALA A 8 22.95 -45.68 -45.74
N ALA A 9 21.62 -45.64 -45.72
CA ALA A 9 20.87 -44.44 -45.42
C ALA A 9 20.83 -44.18 -43.92
N PHE A 10 21.57 -43.19 -43.44
CA PHE A 10 21.44 -42.65 -42.07
C PHE A 10 20.17 -41.80 -42.00
N LEU A 11 19.09 -42.31 -41.37
CA LEU A 11 17.96 -41.50 -40.94
C LEU A 11 18.41 -40.69 -39.71
N ALA A 12 18.78 -39.43 -39.89
CA ALA A 12 18.86 -38.46 -38.81
C ALA A 12 17.44 -38.05 -38.38
N ALA A 13 16.93 -38.68 -37.34
CA ALA A 13 15.69 -38.24 -36.69
C ALA A 13 16.01 -36.89 -35.98
N ALA A 14 15.69 -35.79 -36.67
CA ALA A 14 15.71 -34.47 -36.07
C ALA A 14 14.55 -34.44 -35.05
N PHE A 15 14.88 -34.56 -33.76
CA PHE A 15 13.98 -34.18 -32.70
C PHE A 15 13.81 -32.66 -32.77
N ALA A 16 12.82 -32.22 -33.54
CA ALA A 16 12.31 -30.87 -33.43
C ALA A 16 11.66 -30.73 -32.03
N THR A 17 12.43 -30.29 -31.05
CA THR A 17 11.86 -29.78 -29.82
C THR A 17 11.05 -28.56 -30.20
N THR A 18 9.73 -28.72 -30.33
CA THR A 18 8.80 -27.59 -30.41
C THR A 18 9.01 -26.78 -29.13
N ALA A 19 9.77 -25.70 -29.23
CA ALA A 19 9.83 -24.70 -28.16
C ALA A 19 8.40 -24.24 -27.95
N GLN A 20 7.74 -24.78 -26.93
CA GLN A 20 6.39 -24.35 -26.56
C GLN A 20 6.52 -22.88 -26.13
N ALA A 21 5.88 -21.99 -26.89
CA ALA A 21 5.92 -20.56 -26.58
C ALA A 21 5.45 -20.34 -25.13
N GLN A 22 6.24 -19.61 -24.37
CA GLN A 22 5.89 -19.26 -22.99
C GLN A 22 4.54 -18.55 -22.94
N THR A 23 3.68 -18.93 -22.00
CA THR A 23 2.42 -18.21 -21.78
C THR A 23 2.71 -16.89 -21.08
N GLU A 24 2.39 -15.78 -21.74
CA GLU A 24 2.57 -14.45 -21.15
C GLU A 24 1.50 -14.15 -20.10
N ILE A 25 1.93 -13.60 -18.96
CA ILE A 25 1.11 -13.15 -17.84
C ILE A 25 1.29 -11.64 -17.70
N GLN A 26 0.33 -10.87 -18.17
CA GLN A 26 0.33 -9.41 -18.07
C GLN A 26 0.06 -8.98 -16.62
N TRP A 27 0.95 -8.20 -16.04
CA TRP A 27 0.83 -7.64 -14.69
C TRP A 27 0.84 -6.11 -14.74
N TRP A 28 -0.31 -5.48 -14.48
CA TRP A 28 -0.42 -4.04 -14.40
C TRP A 28 -0.17 -3.56 -12.96
N HIS A 29 0.70 -2.58 -12.81
CA HIS A 29 1.12 -2.06 -11.50
C HIS A 29 1.31 -0.54 -11.51
N SER A 30 1.41 0.04 -10.29
CA SER A 30 1.56 1.48 -10.04
C SER A 30 2.87 1.81 -9.29
N MET A 31 3.87 0.94 -9.40
CA MET A 31 5.17 1.12 -8.77
C MET A 31 6.10 1.91 -9.69
N GLY A 32 6.54 3.12 -9.26
CA GLY A 32 7.52 3.94 -9.96
C GLY A 32 8.90 3.97 -9.28
N GLY A 33 9.91 4.47 -9.98
CA GLY A 33 11.26 4.64 -9.45
C GLY A 33 11.86 3.35 -8.90
N ALA A 34 12.49 3.40 -7.73
CA ALA A 34 13.13 2.22 -7.10
C ALA A 34 12.16 1.06 -6.86
N LEU A 35 10.88 1.33 -6.62
CA LEU A 35 9.86 0.29 -6.47
C LEU A 35 9.55 -0.40 -7.80
N GLY A 36 9.51 0.35 -8.91
CA GLY A 36 9.34 -0.20 -10.25
C GLY A 36 10.51 -1.10 -10.66
N ASP A 37 11.74 -0.71 -10.31
CA ASP A 37 12.94 -1.53 -10.54
C ASP A 37 12.84 -2.87 -9.80
N LYS A 38 12.31 -2.86 -8.56
CA LYS A 38 12.10 -4.09 -7.78
C LYS A 38 10.96 -4.96 -8.33
N VAL A 39 9.89 -4.38 -8.88
CA VAL A 39 8.83 -5.13 -9.58
C VAL A 39 9.41 -5.87 -10.79
N ASN A 40 10.23 -5.19 -11.60
CA ASN A 40 10.93 -5.80 -12.74
C ASN A 40 11.88 -6.91 -12.29
N ASP A 41 12.62 -6.71 -11.20
CA ASP A 41 13.51 -7.73 -10.62
C ASP A 41 12.75 -9.00 -10.19
N LEU A 42 11.60 -8.86 -9.53
CA LEU A 42 10.74 -10.00 -9.15
C LEU A 42 10.25 -10.78 -10.39
N ALA A 43 9.76 -10.07 -11.41
CA ALA A 43 9.32 -10.71 -12.65
C ALA A 43 10.47 -11.43 -13.37
N ASN A 44 11.65 -10.80 -13.45
CA ASN A 44 12.84 -11.40 -14.06
C ASN A 44 13.32 -12.65 -13.31
N LYS A 45 13.34 -12.62 -11.96
CA LYS A 45 13.69 -13.78 -11.13
C LYS A 45 12.72 -14.95 -11.33
N PHE A 46 11.41 -14.68 -11.36
CA PHE A 46 10.41 -15.69 -11.69
C PHE A 46 10.61 -16.24 -13.10
N ASN A 47 10.74 -15.38 -14.10
CA ASN A 47 10.91 -15.77 -15.50
C ASN A 47 12.18 -16.62 -15.72
N ALA A 48 13.26 -16.32 -15.01
CA ALA A 48 14.49 -17.10 -15.07
C ALA A 48 14.41 -18.45 -14.34
N SER A 49 13.45 -18.62 -13.42
CA SER A 49 13.32 -19.83 -12.59
C SER A 49 12.58 -20.99 -13.27
N GLN A 50 11.92 -20.72 -14.40
CA GLN A 50 11.12 -21.71 -15.15
C GLN A 50 10.93 -21.25 -16.61
N SER A 51 10.48 -22.13 -17.49
CA SER A 51 10.34 -21.87 -18.94
C SER A 51 8.90 -21.85 -19.45
N ALA A 52 7.89 -22.18 -18.64
CA ALA A 52 6.51 -22.33 -19.07
C ALA A 52 5.74 -20.98 -19.16
N TYR A 53 6.08 -20.03 -18.30
CA TYR A 53 5.37 -18.76 -18.14
C TYR A 53 6.32 -17.57 -18.18
N LYS A 54 5.83 -16.42 -18.65
CA LYS A 54 6.57 -15.17 -18.67
C LYS A 54 5.70 -14.06 -18.09
N VAL A 55 6.03 -13.58 -16.89
CA VAL A 55 5.39 -12.43 -16.31
C VAL A 55 5.94 -11.16 -16.95
N VAL A 56 5.04 -10.31 -17.45
CA VAL A 56 5.34 -9.04 -18.13
C VAL A 56 4.71 -7.91 -17.32
N PRO A 57 5.47 -7.24 -16.45
CA PRO A 57 4.99 -6.09 -15.69
C PRO A 57 4.83 -4.87 -16.58
N SER A 58 3.77 -4.09 -16.35
CA SER A 58 3.50 -2.83 -17.05
C SER A 58 3.10 -1.75 -16.05
N TYR A 59 3.87 -0.69 -15.96
CA TYR A 59 3.53 0.48 -15.18
C TYR A 59 2.35 1.24 -15.80
N LYS A 60 1.32 1.55 -15.02
CA LYS A 60 0.07 2.18 -15.49
C LYS A 60 -0.25 3.50 -14.75
N GLY A 61 0.76 4.23 -14.33
CA GLY A 61 0.58 5.46 -13.58
C GLY A 61 0.24 5.24 -12.11
N SER A 62 -0.44 6.19 -11.49
CA SER A 62 -0.91 6.09 -10.11
C SER A 62 -1.98 4.99 -9.93
N TYR A 63 -2.24 4.60 -8.69
CA TYR A 63 -3.28 3.60 -8.39
C TYR A 63 -4.67 3.95 -8.96
N PRO A 64 -5.18 5.20 -8.83
CA PRO A 64 -6.46 5.56 -9.45
C PRO A 64 -6.44 5.47 -10.99
N GLU A 65 -5.35 5.91 -11.63
CA GLU A 65 -5.19 5.83 -13.09
C GLU A 65 -5.17 4.39 -13.57
N SER A 66 -4.36 3.54 -12.91
CA SER A 66 -4.26 2.10 -13.22
C SER A 66 -5.61 1.39 -13.05
N MET A 67 -6.34 1.68 -11.97
CA MET A 67 -7.66 1.10 -11.72
C MET A 67 -8.70 1.54 -12.76
N THR A 68 -8.71 2.82 -13.14
CA THR A 68 -9.58 3.35 -14.18
C THR A 68 -9.29 2.71 -15.54
N ALA A 69 -8.01 2.61 -15.90
CA ALA A 69 -7.57 1.94 -17.12
C ALA A 69 -7.97 0.46 -17.13
N ALA A 70 -7.85 -0.24 -16.01
CA ALA A 70 -8.22 -1.65 -15.91
C ALA A 70 -9.73 -1.89 -16.02
N ILE A 71 -10.57 -1.01 -15.47
CA ILE A 71 -12.03 -1.07 -15.63
C ILE A 71 -12.42 -0.90 -17.13
N ALA A 72 -11.80 0.07 -17.81
CA ALA A 72 -12.02 0.27 -19.25
C ALA A 72 -11.55 -0.94 -20.08
N ALA A 73 -10.37 -1.48 -19.78
CA ALA A 73 -9.83 -2.65 -20.44
C ALA A 73 -10.67 -3.91 -20.19
N TYR A 74 -11.20 -4.09 -18.99
CA TYR A 74 -12.12 -5.21 -18.69
C TYR A 74 -13.38 -5.14 -19.54
N ARG A 75 -14.00 -3.97 -19.65
CA ARG A 75 -15.20 -3.76 -20.50
C ARG A 75 -14.92 -4.03 -21.98
N ALA A 76 -13.69 -3.76 -22.42
CA ALA A 76 -13.24 -4.02 -23.79
C ALA A 76 -12.72 -5.46 -24.02
N GLY A 77 -12.77 -6.35 -23.01
CA GLY A 77 -12.25 -7.72 -23.11
C GLY A 77 -10.72 -7.85 -23.07
N ASN A 78 -10.00 -6.75 -22.74
CA ASN A 78 -8.52 -6.67 -22.80
C ASN A 78 -7.88 -6.43 -21.42
N ALA A 79 -8.55 -6.83 -20.32
CA ALA A 79 -7.98 -6.71 -18.97
C ALA A 79 -6.65 -7.47 -18.86
N PRO A 80 -5.70 -7.03 -17.97
CA PRO A 80 -4.51 -7.80 -17.66
C PRO A 80 -4.88 -9.12 -16.97
N HIS A 81 -3.89 -9.98 -16.73
CA HIS A 81 -4.07 -11.18 -15.89
C HIS A 81 -4.04 -10.83 -14.43
N ILE A 82 -3.12 -9.94 -14.04
CA ILE A 82 -2.91 -9.47 -12.68
C ILE A 82 -3.03 -7.94 -12.66
N LEU A 83 -3.84 -7.42 -11.75
CA LEU A 83 -3.99 -6.00 -11.49
C LEU A 83 -3.58 -5.70 -10.04
N GLN A 84 -2.63 -4.79 -9.85
CA GLN A 84 -2.32 -4.24 -8.54
C GLN A 84 -3.35 -3.16 -8.18
N VAL A 85 -4.05 -3.38 -7.07
CA VAL A 85 -5.08 -2.45 -6.57
C VAL A 85 -4.74 -2.06 -5.15
N PHE A 86 -4.70 -0.75 -4.88
CA PHE A 86 -4.47 -0.24 -3.53
C PHE A 86 -5.67 -0.51 -2.60
N GLU A 87 -5.43 -0.44 -1.31
CA GLU A 87 -6.35 -0.93 -0.26
C GLU A 87 -7.76 -0.34 -0.37
N VAL A 88 -7.91 0.92 -0.73
CA VAL A 88 -9.24 1.58 -0.86
C VAL A 88 -10.04 1.08 -2.06
N GLY A 89 -9.41 0.42 -3.01
CA GLY A 89 -10.09 -0.24 -4.13
C GLY A 89 -10.72 -1.59 -3.77
N THR A 90 -10.40 -2.16 -2.61
CA THR A 90 -10.78 -3.52 -2.20
C THR A 90 -12.28 -3.77 -2.27
N ALA A 91 -13.12 -2.90 -1.69
CA ALA A 91 -14.57 -3.08 -1.71
C ALA A 91 -15.15 -3.03 -3.13
N THR A 92 -14.61 -2.18 -4.00
CA THR A 92 -15.01 -2.07 -5.41
C THR A 92 -14.66 -3.34 -6.18
N MET A 93 -13.46 -3.90 -5.94
CA MET A 93 -13.05 -5.16 -6.57
C MET A 93 -13.89 -6.35 -6.07
N MET A 94 -14.20 -6.41 -4.76
CA MET A 94 -15.07 -7.44 -4.17
C MET A 94 -16.49 -7.43 -4.77
N ALA A 95 -17.01 -6.24 -5.11
CA ALA A 95 -18.33 -6.09 -5.74
C ALA A 95 -18.34 -6.49 -7.20
N GLY A 96 -17.20 -6.61 -7.86
CA GLY A 96 -17.05 -6.95 -9.28
C GLY A 96 -17.34 -8.42 -9.58
N LYS A 97 -18.62 -8.85 -9.48
CA LYS A 97 -19.04 -10.23 -9.74
C LYS A 97 -18.59 -10.69 -11.12
N GLY A 98 -17.82 -11.80 -11.20
CA GLY A 98 -17.29 -12.36 -12.46
C GLY A 98 -16.08 -11.60 -13.06
N ALA A 99 -15.78 -10.40 -12.59
CA ALA A 99 -14.63 -9.63 -13.07
C ALA A 99 -13.31 -10.09 -12.44
N VAL A 100 -13.37 -10.76 -11.30
CA VAL A 100 -12.19 -11.23 -10.55
C VAL A 100 -12.30 -12.71 -10.20
N VAL A 101 -11.15 -13.38 -10.14
CA VAL A 101 -11.03 -14.75 -9.64
C VAL A 101 -10.44 -14.68 -8.23
N PRO A 102 -11.14 -15.16 -7.20
CA PRO A 102 -10.62 -15.18 -5.82
C PRO A 102 -9.32 -15.97 -5.70
N VAL A 103 -8.33 -15.41 -5.03
CA VAL A 103 -6.99 -16.03 -4.92
C VAL A 103 -7.06 -17.38 -4.23
N TYR A 104 -7.84 -17.54 -3.16
CA TYR A 104 -7.97 -18.83 -2.49
C TYR A 104 -8.46 -19.94 -3.45
N LYS A 105 -9.36 -19.59 -4.38
CA LYS A 105 -9.88 -20.51 -5.39
C LYS A 105 -8.85 -20.77 -6.48
N LEU A 106 -8.20 -19.72 -7.00
CA LEU A 106 -7.15 -19.83 -8.02
C LEU A 106 -6.04 -20.79 -7.58
N MET A 107 -5.52 -20.60 -6.36
CA MET A 107 -4.41 -21.39 -5.84
C MET A 107 -4.82 -22.86 -5.64
N LYS A 108 -6.04 -23.10 -5.13
CA LYS A 108 -6.60 -24.44 -5.01
C LYS A 108 -6.78 -25.13 -6.37
N ASP A 109 -7.37 -24.43 -7.34
CA ASP A 109 -7.65 -25.00 -8.68
C ASP A 109 -6.35 -25.29 -9.48
N ALA A 110 -5.27 -24.58 -9.16
CA ALA A 110 -3.94 -24.78 -9.74
C ALA A 110 -3.04 -25.78 -8.97
N ASP A 111 -3.52 -26.32 -7.85
CA ASP A 111 -2.76 -27.19 -6.94
C ASP A 111 -1.47 -26.53 -6.43
N GLU A 112 -1.52 -25.21 -6.18
CA GLU A 112 -0.41 -24.44 -5.62
C GLU A 112 -0.62 -24.18 -4.12
N PRO A 113 0.44 -24.27 -3.30
CA PRO A 113 0.31 -24.08 -1.85
C PRO A 113 -0.08 -22.64 -1.51
N PHE A 114 -1.11 -22.51 -0.66
CA PHE A 114 -1.56 -21.20 -0.18
C PHE A 114 -2.21 -21.32 1.20
N ASP A 115 -1.58 -20.75 2.21
CA ASP A 115 -2.10 -20.71 3.58
C ASP A 115 -2.41 -19.27 4.02
N PRO A 116 -3.66 -18.84 4.08
CA PRO A 116 -4.05 -17.53 4.58
C PRO A 116 -3.60 -17.24 6.02
N LYS A 117 -3.40 -18.28 6.85
CA LYS A 117 -2.95 -18.15 8.24
C LYS A 117 -1.46 -17.84 8.38
N ALA A 118 -0.68 -18.02 7.31
CA ALA A 118 0.72 -17.65 7.26
C ALA A 118 0.91 -16.11 7.26
N TYR A 119 -0.09 -15.36 6.80
CA TYR A 119 -0.06 -13.91 6.73
C TYR A 119 -0.29 -13.27 8.10
N ILE A 120 0.27 -12.08 8.33
CA ILE A 120 -0.02 -11.30 9.54
C ILE A 120 -1.50 -10.86 9.54
N GLY A 121 -2.13 -10.86 10.72
CA GLY A 121 -3.57 -10.63 10.87
C GLY A 121 -4.11 -9.35 10.21
N PRO A 122 -3.47 -8.18 10.40
CA PRO A 122 -3.89 -6.93 9.74
C PRO A 122 -3.91 -7.00 8.21
N VAL A 123 -3.06 -7.83 7.60
CA VAL A 123 -2.99 -8.01 6.14
C VAL A 123 -4.06 -9.00 5.66
N SER A 124 -4.12 -10.20 6.26
CA SER A 124 -5.08 -11.22 5.85
C SER A 124 -6.53 -10.77 6.07
N GLY A 125 -6.83 -10.16 7.20
CA GLY A 125 -8.18 -9.66 7.51
C GLY A 125 -8.68 -8.58 6.56
N TYR A 126 -7.76 -7.77 6.04
CA TYR A 126 -8.13 -6.70 5.12
C TYR A 126 -8.59 -7.23 3.74
N TYR A 127 -7.95 -8.28 3.23
CA TYR A 127 -8.18 -8.81 1.87
C TYR A 127 -9.05 -10.07 1.83
N SER A 128 -9.61 -10.48 2.96
CA SER A 128 -10.51 -11.64 3.05
C SER A 128 -11.99 -11.22 3.10
N ASP A 129 -12.86 -12.12 2.66
CA ASP A 129 -14.30 -12.00 2.87
C ASP A 129 -14.69 -12.25 4.35
N SER A 130 -15.99 -12.20 4.66
CA SER A 130 -16.51 -12.45 6.00
C SER A 130 -16.30 -13.87 6.50
N GLN A 131 -15.98 -14.81 5.62
CA GLN A 131 -15.70 -16.21 5.94
C GLN A 131 -14.20 -16.48 6.12
N GLY A 132 -13.35 -15.45 5.94
CA GLY A 132 -11.89 -15.55 6.03
C GLY A 132 -11.21 -16.04 4.74
N ASN A 133 -11.94 -16.16 3.63
CA ASN A 133 -11.36 -16.53 2.34
C ASN A 133 -10.64 -15.32 1.73
N MET A 134 -9.37 -15.46 1.42
CA MET A 134 -8.56 -14.39 0.83
C MET A 134 -8.89 -14.21 -0.65
N LEU A 135 -9.37 -13.03 -1.02
CA LEU A 135 -9.87 -12.72 -2.37
C LEU A 135 -8.78 -12.17 -3.30
N SER A 136 -7.79 -11.47 -2.75
CA SER A 136 -6.62 -10.99 -3.49
C SER A 136 -5.34 -11.42 -2.81
N PHE A 137 -4.23 -11.43 -3.57
CA PHE A 137 -2.92 -11.79 -3.06
C PHE A 137 -2.26 -10.56 -2.42
N PRO A 138 -1.97 -10.56 -1.10
CA PRO A 138 -1.25 -9.45 -0.45
C PRO A 138 0.13 -9.27 -1.08
N PHE A 139 0.52 -8.04 -1.37
CA PHE A 139 1.79 -7.79 -2.07
C PHE A 139 2.63 -6.74 -1.36
N ASN A 140 2.35 -5.47 -1.60
CA ASN A 140 3.13 -4.36 -1.04
C ASN A 140 2.34 -3.68 0.08
N SER A 141 2.19 -4.37 1.19
CA SER A 141 1.54 -3.79 2.37
C SER A 141 2.47 -2.81 3.07
N SER A 142 1.93 -1.66 3.43
CA SER A 142 2.61 -0.59 4.17
C SER A 142 1.79 -0.17 5.38
N THR A 143 2.35 0.71 6.20
CA THR A 143 1.59 1.58 7.09
C THR A 143 2.22 2.97 7.08
N VAL A 144 1.54 3.94 7.62
CA VAL A 144 2.07 5.30 7.79
C VAL A 144 3.19 5.30 8.83
N VAL A 145 4.23 6.10 8.57
CA VAL A 145 5.33 6.30 9.50
C VAL A 145 5.79 7.76 9.47
N PHE A 146 6.59 8.13 10.45
CA PHE A 146 7.15 9.45 10.60
C PHE A 146 8.66 9.42 10.35
N TYR A 147 9.12 10.22 9.38
CA TYR A 147 10.53 10.38 9.01
C TYR A 147 11.09 11.68 9.52
N ILE A 148 12.33 11.66 10.01
CA ILE A 148 13.07 12.86 10.41
C ILE A 148 14.44 12.91 9.75
N ASN A 149 14.86 14.13 9.37
CA ASN A 149 16.19 14.45 8.90
C ASN A 149 17.07 14.78 10.10
N HIS A 150 18.10 13.96 10.36
CA HIS A 150 18.96 14.09 11.51
C HIS A 150 19.77 15.38 11.51
N ASP A 151 20.22 15.83 10.34
CA ASP A 151 21.04 17.04 10.24
C ASP A 151 20.22 18.29 10.51
N ALA A 152 18.98 18.34 9.99
CA ALA A 152 18.04 19.42 10.29
C ALA A 152 17.68 19.45 11.80
N TYR A 153 17.46 18.29 12.41
CA TYR A 153 17.18 18.16 13.84
C TYR A 153 18.34 18.70 14.69
N LYS A 154 19.57 18.24 14.43
CA LYS A 154 20.77 18.70 15.16
C LYS A 154 20.97 20.19 15.02
N LYS A 155 20.79 20.74 13.80
CA LYS A 155 20.88 22.19 13.55
C LYS A 155 19.87 23.00 14.39
N ALA A 156 18.69 22.42 14.63
CA ALA A 156 17.63 23.04 15.45
C ALA A 156 17.79 22.76 16.97
N GLY A 157 18.89 22.14 17.41
CA GLY A 157 19.10 21.74 18.80
C GLY A 157 18.17 20.63 19.27
N LEU A 158 17.65 19.82 18.34
CA LEU A 158 16.82 18.67 18.61
C LEU A 158 17.63 17.36 18.56
N ASP A 159 17.30 16.42 19.44
CA ASP A 159 17.93 15.11 19.46
C ASP A 159 17.20 14.14 18.49
N PRO A 160 17.83 13.69 17.39
CA PRO A 160 17.22 12.73 16.47
C PRO A 160 16.86 11.38 17.11
N ALA A 161 17.48 11.02 18.24
CA ALA A 161 17.17 9.78 18.97
C ALA A 161 15.91 9.90 19.85
N LYS A 162 15.37 11.11 19.98
CA LYS A 162 14.15 11.41 20.75
C LYS A 162 13.08 12.06 19.87
N PRO A 163 12.53 11.32 18.90
CA PRO A 163 11.49 11.85 18.04
C PRO A 163 10.23 12.19 18.84
N PRO A 164 9.46 13.22 18.43
CA PRO A 164 8.20 13.56 19.08
C PRO A 164 7.21 12.38 18.97
N LYS A 165 6.57 12.07 20.10
CA LYS A 165 5.56 11.02 20.22
C LYS A 165 4.14 11.56 20.16
N THR A 166 3.94 12.80 20.54
CA THR A 166 2.64 13.46 20.57
C THR A 166 2.58 14.59 19.56
N TRP A 167 1.38 14.96 19.10
CA TRP A 167 1.21 16.12 18.22
C TRP A 167 1.64 17.44 18.90
N LYS A 168 1.55 17.51 20.22
CA LYS A 168 2.07 18.64 21.00
C LYS A 168 3.59 18.75 20.88
N GLU A 169 4.30 17.66 21.11
CA GLU A 169 5.76 17.59 20.94
C GLU A 169 6.19 17.83 19.49
N PHE A 170 5.39 17.29 18.52
CA PHE A 170 5.63 17.48 17.09
C PHE A 170 5.56 18.96 16.70
N ASN A 171 4.53 19.69 17.15
CA ASN A 171 4.40 21.11 16.90
C ASN A 171 5.55 21.91 17.52
N ALA A 172 5.96 21.58 18.76
CA ALA A 172 7.11 22.23 19.41
C ALA A 172 8.42 21.97 18.64
N ALA A 173 8.64 20.76 18.13
CA ALA A 173 9.79 20.46 17.28
C ALA A 173 9.72 21.21 15.94
N ALA A 174 8.55 21.32 15.34
CA ALA A 174 8.34 22.07 14.10
C ALA A 174 8.67 23.57 14.27
N GLU A 175 8.25 24.18 15.38
CA GLU A 175 8.58 25.59 15.69
C GLU A 175 10.10 25.79 15.86
N LYS A 176 10.79 24.87 16.52
CA LYS A 176 12.27 24.94 16.67
C LYS A 176 12.98 24.81 15.33
N LEU A 177 12.54 23.86 14.46
CA LEU A 177 13.08 23.71 13.11
C LEU A 177 12.91 24.98 12.29
N LYS A 178 11.73 25.61 12.37
CA LYS A 178 11.48 26.90 11.69
C LYS A 178 12.38 28.01 12.22
N ALA A 179 12.50 28.14 13.54
CA ALA A 179 13.36 29.13 14.18
C ALA A 179 14.85 28.94 13.81
N ALA A 180 15.28 27.70 13.55
CA ALA A 180 16.62 27.38 13.05
C ALA A 180 16.83 27.65 11.54
N GLY A 181 15.82 28.24 10.86
CA GLY A 181 15.89 28.63 9.44
C GLY A 181 15.50 27.53 8.47
N GLN A 182 14.86 26.44 8.93
CA GLN A 182 14.37 25.40 8.03
C GLN A 182 13.20 25.93 7.19
N GLN A 183 13.34 25.97 5.86
CA GLN A 183 12.31 26.53 4.97
C GLN A 183 11.12 25.58 4.80
N CYS A 184 11.35 24.29 4.56
CA CYS A 184 10.33 23.26 4.61
C CYS A 184 10.49 22.46 5.91
N VAL A 185 9.64 22.73 6.90
CA VAL A 185 9.72 22.09 8.20
C VAL A 185 9.11 20.70 8.16
N TYR A 186 7.85 20.61 7.75
CA TYR A 186 7.08 19.39 7.67
C TYR A 186 6.33 19.29 6.35
N THR A 187 6.26 18.09 5.82
CA THR A 187 5.40 17.73 4.68
C THR A 187 4.75 16.38 4.89
N THR A 188 3.64 16.11 4.22
CA THR A 188 2.89 14.85 4.36
C THR A 188 2.52 14.28 2.99
N GLY A 189 2.77 13.01 2.81
CA GLY A 189 2.23 12.25 1.69
C GLY A 189 0.92 11.57 2.08
N TRP A 190 0.03 11.33 1.12
CA TRP A 190 -1.23 10.60 1.31
C TRP A 190 -2.10 11.18 2.44
N PRO A 191 -2.48 12.46 2.38
CA PRO A 191 -3.02 13.20 3.54
C PRO A 191 -4.28 12.58 4.14
N SER A 192 -5.25 12.08 3.35
CA SER A 192 -6.42 11.38 3.90
C SER A 192 -6.01 10.10 4.64
N TRP A 193 -5.15 9.28 4.02
CA TRP A 193 -4.69 8.03 4.60
C TRP A 193 -3.90 8.25 5.90
N MET A 194 -3.06 9.29 5.93
CA MET A 194 -2.29 9.67 7.12
C MET A 194 -3.17 10.29 8.22
N HIS A 195 -3.91 11.37 7.88
CA HIS A 195 -4.50 12.28 8.87
C HIS A 195 -5.98 12.01 9.17
N ILE A 196 -6.64 11.12 8.40
CA ILE A 196 -8.00 10.68 8.67
C ILE A 196 -8.03 9.18 8.96
N GLU A 197 -7.58 8.35 8.04
CA GLU A 197 -7.77 6.89 8.11
C GLU A 197 -6.88 6.24 9.18
N ASN A 198 -5.56 6.39 9.10
CA ASN A 198 -4.64 5.90 10.13
C ASN A 198 -4.73 6.71 11.42
N PHE A 199 -4.97 8.01 11.32
CA PHE A 199 -5.26 8.84 12.49
C PHE A 199 -6.42 8.28 13.31
N SER A 200 -7.53 7.94 12.66
CA SER A 200 -8.71 7.36 13.32
C SER A 200 -8.39 6.03 13.98
N ALA A 201 -7.72 5.13 13.26
CA ALA A 201 -7.31 3.84 13.82
C ALA A 201 -6.38 4.02 15.03
N TRP A 202 -5.38 4.91 14.91
CA TRP A 202 -4.40 5.20 15.94
C TRP A 202 -4.99 5.81 17.22
N HIS A 203 -6.11 6.54 17.09
CA HIS A 203 -6.88 7.12 18.20
C HIS A 203 -8.13 6.30 18.57
N ASN A 204 -8.34 5.14 17.94
CA ASN A 204 -9.48 4.26 18.15
C ASN A 204 -10.85 4.96 17.98
N VAL A 205 -10.98 5.80 16.97
CA VAL A 205 -12.24 6.46 16.61
C VAL A 205 -12.74 5.98 15.25
N PRO A 206 -14.07 5.86 15.04
CA PRO A 206 -14.61 5.43 13.76
C PRO A 206 -14.47 6.51 12.68
N ILE A 207 -14.31 6.10 11.43
CA ILE A 207 -14.50 6.95 10.24
C ILE A 207 -15.78 6.59 9.49
N GLY A 208 -16.47 5.58 9.92
CA GLY A 208 -17.77 5.17 9.40
C GLY A 208 -18.45 4.15 10.29
N THR A 209 -19.75 3.98 10.09
CA THR A 209 -20.55 2.95 10.76
C THR A 209 -20.19 1.53 10.27
N LYS A 210 -20.82 0.52 10.83
CA LYS A 210 -20.61 -0.89 10.42
C LYS A 210 -19.12 -1.28 10.46
N GLU A 211 -18.43 -0.93 11.57
CA GLU A 211 -17.00 -1.24 11.74
C GLU A 211 -16.15 -0.72 10.55
N ASN A 212 -16.35 0.55 10.22
CA ASN A 212 -15.73 1.20 9.05
C ASN A 212 -16.06 0.48 7.73
N GLY A 213 -17.29 0.02 7.57
CA GLY A 213 -17.76 -0.69 6.38
C GLY A 213 -17.38 -2.18 6.31
N MET A 214 -16.63 -2.69 7.29
CA MET A 214 -16.24 -4.11 7.30
C MET A 214 -17.42 -5.04 7.54
N ALA A 215 -18.46 -4.58 8.25
CA ALA A 215 -19.64 -5.37 8.60
C ALA A 215 -20.86 -5.15 7.68
N GLY A 216 -20.74 -4.32 6.64
CA GLY A 216 -21.84 -4.14 5.67
C GLY A 216 -21.67 -2.93 4.76
N MET A 217 -22.37 -2.99 3.61
CA MET A 217 -22.33 -1.91 2.60
C MET A 217 -23.25 -0.73 2.94
N ASP A 218 -24.17 -0.88 3.90
CA ASP A 218 -25.07 0.16 4.41
C ASP A 218 -24.39 1.08 5.44
N THR A 219 -23.15 1.40 5.17
CA THR A 219 -22.28 2.23 6.01
C THR A 219 -22.40 3.71 5.65
N VAL A 220 -22.12 4.57 6.63
CA VAL A 220 -22.03 6.03 6.45
C VAL A 220 -20.74 6.56 7.05
N PHE A 221 -20.16 7.59 6.44
CA PHE A 221 -18.97 8.26 6.93
C PHE A 221 -19.24 9.07 8.21
N GLN A 222 -18.22 9.11 9.08
CA GLN A 222 -18.20 9.83 10.35
C GLN A 222 -16.89 10.61 10.55
N VAL A 223 -16.27 11.08 9.47
CA VAL A 223 -14.96 11.77 9.49
C VAL A 223 -15.02 13.23 10.00
N ASN A 224 -16.12 13.63 10.60
CA ASN A 224 -16.35 14.98 11.13
C ASN A 224 -16.55 15.02 12.66
N SER A 225 -16.06 14.02 13.38
CA SER A 225 -16.08 14.05 14.84
C SER A 225 -15.27 15.24 15.38
N PRO A 226 -15.50 15.69 16.63
CA PRO A 226 -14.72 16.78 17.22
C PRO A 226 -13.20 16.56 17.14
N LEU A 227 -12.75 15.30 17.27
CA LEU A 227 -11.34 14.95 17.16
C LEU A 227 -10.79 15.12 15.73
N HIS A 228 -11.54 14.68 14.70
CA HIS A 228 -11.16 14.89 13.29
C HIS A 228 -11.08 16.37 12.94
N VAL A 229 -12.11 17.14 13.33
CA VAL A 229 -12.17 18.60 13.08
C VAL A 229 -10.99 19.30 13.75
N ARG A 230 -10.68 18.98 15.02
CA ARG A 230 -9.54 19.52 15.75
C ARG A 230 -8.21 19.21 15.03
N HIS A 231 -8.05 17.98 14.57
CA HIS A 231 -6.81 17.57 13.91
C HIS A 231 -6.62 18.26 12.56
N VAL A 232 -7.66 18.34 11.75
CA VAL A 232 -7.62 19.04 10.44
C VAL A 232 -7.42 20.55 10.63
N ALA A 233 -8.04 21.16 11.67
CA ALA A 233 -7.80 22.55 12.02
C ALA A 233 -6.33 22.79 12.40
N MET A 234 -5.73 21.89 13.17
CA MET A 234 -4.29 21.96 13.53
C MET A 234 -3.41 21.96 12.26
N LEU A 235 -3.72 21.13 11.25
CA LEU A 235 -2.96 21.11 9.98
C LEU A 235 -3.10 22.44 9.24
N GLY A 236 -4.29 23.04 9.22
CA GLY A 236 -4.53 24.37 8.67
C GLY A 236 -3.71 25.45 9.38
N ASP A 237 -3.69 25.43 10.72
CA ASP A 237 -2.90 26.34 11.53
C ASP A 237 -1.38 26.16 11.30
N MET A 238 -0.91 24.92 11.18
CA MET A 238 0.47 24.63 10.82
C MET A 238 0.84 25.19 9.44
N ALA A 239 -0.03 25.05 8.47
CA ALA A 239 0.19 25.60 7.13
C ALA A 239 0.22 27.12 7.15
N LYS A 240 -0.72 27.76 7.84
CA LYS A 240 -0.78 29.23 8.04
C LYS A 240 0.50 29.77 8.72
N LYS A 241 1.05 29.05 9.67
CA LYS A 241 2.30 29.36 10.33
C LYS A 241 3.54 29.03 9.50
N GLY A 242 3.41 28.43 8.33
CA GLY A 242 4.52 27.93 7.48
C GLY A 242 5.30 26.78 8.12
N LEU A 243 4.65 25.98 8.97
CA LEU A 243 5.19 24.75 9.55
C LEU A 243 4.87 23.53 8.68
N LEU A 244 3.76 23.55 7.95
CA LEU A 244 3.36 22.51 6.98
C LEU A 244 3.48 23.04 5.55
N THR A 245 4.26 22.36 4.73
CA THR A 245 4.35 22.57 3.29
C THR A 245 3.57 21.45 2.58
N TYR A 246 2.41 21.80 2.05
CA TYR A 246 1.59 20.84 1.31
C TYR A 246 2.17 20.60 -0.08
N ALA A 247 2.33 19.34 -0.47
CA ALA A 247 3.01 18.96 -1.73
C ALA A 247 2.11 18.15 -2.69
N GLY A 248 0.87 17.87 -2.32
CA GLY A 248 -0.08 17.10 -3.15
C GLY A 248 -0.67 15.89 -2.44
N ARG A 249 -1.58 15.20 -3.13
CA ARG A 249 -2.44 14.14 -2.54
C ARG A 249 -1.80 12.75 -2.49
N ARG A 250 -0.67 12.55 -3.14
CA ARG A 250 -0.02 11.22 -3.23
C ARG A 250 1.36 11.27 -2.59
N ASN A 251 2.33 10.74 -3.28
CA ASN A 251 3.71 10.62 -2.79
C ASN A 251 4.63 11.80 -3.16
N GLN A 252 4.08 12.91 -3.65
CA GLN A 252 4.87 14.07 -4.07
C GLN A 252 5.74 14.64 -2.93
N ALA A 253 5.23 14.58 -1.70
CA ALA A 253 5.95 15.02 -0.49
C ALA A 253 7.26 14.23 -0.23
N GLU A 254 7.32 12.97 -0.66
CA GLU A 254 8.47 12.09 -0.42
C GLU A 254 9.74 12.60 -1.09
N ALA A 255 9.62 13.18 -2.29
CA ALA A 255 10.76 13.78 -3.01
C ALA A 255 11.35 14.98 -2.28
N LYS A 256 10.51 15.82 -1.64
CA LYS A 256 10.96 16.97 -0.84
C LYS A 256 11.74 16.57 0.41
N PHE A 257 11.35 15.48 1.04
CA PHE A 257 12.11 14.93 2.16
C PHE A 257 13.40 14.25 1.67
N ALA A 258 13.31 13.40 0.63
CA ALA A 258 14.46 12.65 0.13
C ALA A 258 15.58 13.56 -0.43
N SER A 259 15.24 14.75 -0.95
CA SER A 259 16.21 15.77 -1.38
C SER A 259 16.85 16.54 -0.22
N GLY A 260 16.31 16.43 1.01
CA GLY A 260 16.73 17.22 2.17
C GLY A 260 16.05 18.59 2.28
N GLU A 261 15.13 18.93 1.36
CA GLU A 261 14.37 20.19 1.43
C GLU A 261 13.53 20.27 2.70
N CYS A 262 12.81 19.19 3.05
CA CYS A 262 11.98 19.12 4.24
C CYS A 262 12.65 18.35 5.38
N ALA A 263 12.49 18.84 6.63
CA ALA A 263 13.08 18.23 7.83
C ALA A 263 12.27 17.05 8.37
N MET A 264 10.94 17.08 8.21
CA MET A 264 10.01 16.06 8.69
C MET A 264 9.06 15.63 7.57
N LEU A 265 8.72 14.34 7.54
CA LEU A 265 7.76 13.77 6.60
C LEU A 265 6.90 12.72 7.32
N THR A 266 5.60 12.76 7.12
CA THR A 266 4.74 11.59 7.36
C THR A 266 4.32 11.00 6.03
N SER A 267 4.56 9.71 5.82
CA SER A 267 4.21 9.00 4.60
C SER A 267 4.25 7.49 4.79
N SER A 268 4.11 6.76 3.70
CA SER A 268 4.19 5.30 3.64
C SER A 268 5.59 4.79 3.98
N THR A 269 5.66 3.62 4.61
CA THR A 269 6.92 2.85 4.73
C THR A 269 7.57 2.55 3.39
N GLY A 270 6.79 2.45 2.31
CA GLY A 270 7.30 2.26 0.94
C GLY A 270 8.14 3.43 0.40
N ALA A 271 8.07 4.62 1.03
CA ALA A 271 8.95 5.76 0.70
C ALA A 271 10.43 5.46 0.94
N GLN A 272 10.75 4.51 1.85
CA GLN A 272 12.12 4.19 2.23
C GLN A 272 13.01 3.81 1.03
N ALA A 273 12.47 3.10 0.03
CA ALA A 273 13.24 2.70 -1.14
C ALA A 273 13.83 3.91 -1.89
N ASN A 274 13.00 4.91 -2.16
CA ASN A 274 13.42 6.13 -2.84
C ASN A 274 14.26 7.04 -1.92
N ILE A 275 13.92 7.14 -0.62
CA ILE A 275 14.70 7.90 0.36
C ILE A 275 16.12 7.34 0.47
N ARG A 276 16.30 6.03 0.64
CA ARG A 276 17.62 5.38 0.69
C ARG A 276 18.48 5.65 -0.57
N ARG A 277 17.83 5.67 -1.74
CA ARG A 277 18.52 5.94 -3.01
C ARG A 277 18.95 7.38 -3.16
N THR A 278 18.20 8.33 -2.61
CA THR A 278 18.34 9.76 -2.92
C THR A 278 18.97 10.56 -1.78
N ALA A 279 18.61 10.28 -0.52
CA ALA A 279 19.03 11.08 0.64
C ALA A 279 20.55 11.03 0.85
N LYS A 280 21.15 12.22 1.08
CA LYS A 280 22.58 12.40 1.39
C LYS A 280 22.81 12.79 2.84
N PHE A 281 21.82 12.64 3.70
CA PHE A 281 21.81 12.98 5.11
C PHE A 281 21.33 11.78 5.94
N GLY A 282 21.62 11.80 7.23
CA GLY A 282 21.10 10.80 8.17
C GLY A 282 19.61 10.98 8.40
N TRP A 283 18.86 9.88 8.44
CA TRP A 283 17.41 9.89 8.67
C TRP A 283 16.96 8.66 9.47
N SER A 284 15.80 8.76 10.07
CA SER A 284 15.19 7.63 10.78
C SER A 284 13.68 7.54 10.52
N VAL A 285 13.16 6.34 10.76
CA VAL A 285 11.73 6.01 10.74
C VAL A 285 11.24 5.89 12.16
N ASN A 286 10.08 6.49 12.44
CA ASN A 286 9.51 6.55 13.78
C ASN A 286 8.00 6.28 13.71
N MET A 287 7.39 5.95 14.86
CA MET A 287 5.94 5.87 14.97
C MET A 287 5.31 7.24 14.73
N ILE A 288 4.09 7.25 14.16
CA ILE A 288 3.34 8.49 13.98
C ILE A 288 2.93 9.09 15.32
N PRO A 289 2.88 10.43 15.42
CA PRO A 289 2.41 11.10 16.63
C PRO A 289 0.94 10.84 16.93
N TYR A 290 0.55 10.99 18.19
CA TYR A 290 -0.84 10.91 18.63
C TYR A 290 -1.22 12.07 19.55
N HIS A 291 -2.51 12.30 19.75
CA HIS A 291 -2.99 13.24 20.75
C HIS A 291 -3.05 12.53 22.10
N ASP A 292 -2.24 12.97 23.05
CA ASP A 292 -2.06 12.36 24.36
C ASP A 292 -3.23 12.58 25.34
N ASP A 293 -4.12 13.51 25.01
CA ASP A 293 -5.39 13.73 25.71
C ASP A 293 -6.52 12.77 25.26
N VAL A 294 -6.30 11.93 24.24
CA VAL A 294 -7.27 10.93 23.78
C VAL A 294 -7.07 9.62 24.54
N LYS A 295 -8.04 9.28 25.39
CA LYS A 295 -7.99 8.07 26.20
C LYS A 295 -7.84 6.81 25.35
N GLY A 296 -6.83 6.01 25.65
CA GLY A 296 -6.55 4.74 24.97
C GLY A 296 -5.64 4.84 23.76
N ALA A 297 -5.35 6.06 23.27
CA ALA A 297 -4.34 6.26 22.25
C ALA A 297 -2.92 6.05 22.79
N PRO A 298 -1.96 5.57 21.96
CA PRO A 298 -2.19 5.05 20.62
C PRO A 298 -2.75 3.64 20.62
N GLN A 299 -3.57 3.30 19.61
CA GLN A 299 -4.16 1.96 19.40
C GLN A 299 -3.25 1.14 18.48
N ASN A 300 -3.62 0.86 17.26
CA ASN A 300 -2.81 0.29 16.19
C ASN A 300 -3.07 1.04 14.89
N SER A 301 -2.09 1.10 14.00
CA SER A 301 -2.31 1.62 12.66
C SER A 301 -2.97 0.56 11.76
N ILE A 302 -3.51 0.99 10.62
CA ILE A 302 -4.03 0.10 9.59
C ILE A 302 -3.06 0.02 8.42
N ILE A 303 -3.22 -1.04 7.62
CA ILE A 303 -2.41 -1.21 6.42
C ILE A 303 -2.80 -0.19 5.35
N GLY A 304 -1.84 0.05 4.47
CA GLY A 304 -2.02 0.62 3.16
C GLY A 304 -1.27 -0.20 2.14
N GLY A 305 -0.98 0.41 0.99
CA GLY A 305 -0.34 -0.28 -0.12
C GLY A 305 -1.36 -1.04 -0.95
N ALA A 306 -1.00 -2.22 -1.45
CA ALA A 306 -1.83 -2.89 -2.44
C ALA A 306 -1.76 -4.42 -2.35
N SER A 307 -2.77 -5.05 -2.95
CA SER A 307 -2.82 -6.47 -3.25
C SER A 307 -2.94 -6.71 -4.76
N LEU A 308 -2.67 -7.93 -5.19
CA LEU A 308 -2.76 -8.36 -6.57
C LEU A 308 -4.10 -9.09 -6.78
N TRP A 309 -4.88 -8.56 -7.72
CA TRP A 309 -6.17 -9.10 -8.11
C TRP A 309 -6.05 -9.87 -9.43
N VAL A 310 -6.65 -11.04 -9.48
CA VAL A 310 -6.67 -11.87 -10.67
C VAL A 310 -7.90 -11.53 -11.49
N MET A 311 -7.71 -11.09 -12.73
CA MET A 311 -8.81 -10.69 -13.60
C MET A 311 -9.46 -11.88 -14.26
N GLY A 312 -10.79 -11.85 -14.35
CA GLY A 312 -11.60 -12.89 -14.99
C GLY A 312 -11.40 -12.97 -16.52
N GLY A 313 -11.94 -14.04 -17.13
CA GLY A 313 -11.95 -14.20 -18.58
C GLY A 313 -10.63 -14.66 -19.21
N LYS A 314 -9.73 -15.29 -18.44
CA LYS A 314 -8.45 -15.82 -18.93
C LYS A 314 -8.51 -17.35 -19.12
N THR A 315 -7.55 -17.89 -19.88
CA THR A 315 -7.43 -19.34 -20.07
C THR A 315 -6.96 -20.03 -18.79
N ASN A 316 -7.31 -21.33 -18.64
CA ASN A 316 -6.85 -22.12 -17.50
C ASN A 316 -5.32 -22.19 -17.42
N ASN A 317 -4.63 -22.21 -18.56
CA ASN A 317 -3.16 -22.21 -18.57
C ASN A 317 -2.58 -20.89 -18.05
N ALA A 318 -3.18 -19.76 -18.41
CA ALA A 318 -2.78 -18.47 -17.87
C ALA A 318 -3.02 -18.38 -16.34
N TYR A 319 -4.15 -18.91 -15.84
CA TYR A 319 -4.42 -18.97 -14.40
C TYR A 319 -3.41 -19.84 -13.66
N LYS A 320 -2.97 -20.97 -14.20
CA LYS A 320 -1.88 -21.76 -13.64
C LYS A 320 -0.57 -20.95 -13.55
N GLY A 321 -0.28 -20.15 -14.58
CA GLY A 321 0.89 -19.26 -14.58
C GLY A 321 0.80 -18.18 -13.50
N VAL A 322 -0.38 -17.58 -13.32
CA VAL A 322 -0.62 -16.61 -12.21
C VAL A 322 -0.43 -17.27 -10.87
N ALA A 323 -0.99 -18.46 -10.64
CA ALA A 323 -0.87 -19.20 -9.39
C ALA A 323 0.60 -19.54 -9.07
N ARG A 324 1.37 -20.00 -10.06
CA ARG A 324 2.82 -20.25 -9.90
C ARG A 324 3.60 -18.99 -9.56
N PHE A 325 3.25 -17.87 -10.16
CA PHE A 325 3.88 -16.60 -9.81
C PHE A 325 3.53 -16.19 -8.38
N PHE A 326 2.30 -16.39 -7.92
CA PHE A 326 1.93 -16.11 -6.53
C PHE A 326 2.60 -17.08 -5.54
N ALA A 327 2.75 -18.35 -5.88
CA ALA A 327 3.54 -19.31 -5.10
C ALA A 327 5.02 -18.87 -5.00
N PHE A 328 5.61 -18.35 -6.09
CA PHE A 328 6.95 -17.76 -6.06
C PHE A 328 7.02 -16.54 -5.13
N LEU A 329 6.05 -15.61 -5.23
CA LEU A 329 5.98 -14.42 -4.36
C LEU A 329 5.72 -14.77 -2.88
N SER A 330 5.17 -15.96 -2.59
CA SER A 330 4.90 -16.45 -1.24
C SER A 330 6.14 -16.98 -0.52
N LYS A 331 7.25 -17.20 -1.22
CA LYS A 331 8.49 -17.71 -0.61
C LYS A 331 9.02 -16.73 0.42
N PRO A 332 9.36 -17.17 1.64
CA PRO A 332 9.83 -16.28 2.71
C PRO A 332 11.05 -15.44 2.33
N GLU A 333 11.99 -16.00 1.56
CA GLU A 333 13.17 -15.30 1.08
C GLU A 333 12.84 -14.21 0.04
N VAL A 334 11.84 -14.42 -0.81
CA VAL A 334 11.36 -13.41 -1.77
C VAL A 334 10.67 -12.26 -1.04
N GLN A 335 9.85 -12.57 -0.06
CA GLN A 335 9.18 -11.57 0.77
C GLN A 335 10.16 -10.80 1.66
N MET A 336 11.18 -11.46 2.21
CA MET A 336 12.26 -10.81 2.95
C MET A 336 13.01 -9.84 2.04
N ASP A 337 13.44 -10.25 0.84
CA ASP A 337 14.15 -9.38 -0.11
C ASP A 337 13.27 -8.16 -0.48
N TRP A 338 11.98 -8.37 -0.72
CA TRP A 338 11.03 -7.29 -0.94
C TRP A 338 10.97 -6.32 0.24
N HIS A 339 10.78 -6.83 1.47
CA HIS A 339 10.73 -6.03 2.69
C HIS A 339 12.00 -5.19 2.90
N VAL A 340 13.16 -5.83 2.94
CA VAL A 340 14.43 -5.15 3.27
C VAL A 340 14.86 -4.13 2.22
N SER A 341 14.52 -4.36 0.96
CA SER A 341 14.89 -3.46 -0.14
C SER A 341 13.91 -2.29 -0.33
N THR A 342 12.62 -2.46 0.02
CA THR A 342 11.58 -1.46 -0.23
C THR A 342 11.12 -0.69 1.01
N GLY A 343 11.15 -1.32 2.18
CA GLY A 343 10.56 -0.81 3.41
C GLY A 343 9.08 -1.17 3.59
N TYR A 344 8.44 -1.87 2.63
CA TYR A 344 7.12 -2.47 2.88
C TYR A 344 7.19 -3.49 4.00
N VAL A 345 6.09 -3.73 4.70
CA VAL A 345 6.07 -4.69 5.80
C VAL A 345 6.27 -6.12 5.31
N PRO A 346 6.95 -7.00 6.08
CA PRO A 346 6.94 -8.43 5.81
C PRO A 346 5.52 -8.96 6.07
N ILE A 347 4.85 -9.40 5.02
CA ILE A 347 3.42 -9.74 5.07
C ILE A 347 3.13 -11.12 5.67
N THR A 348 4.15 -11.96 5.85
CA THR A 348 4.01 -13.26 6.52
C THR A 348 4.91 -13.37 7.75
N LYS A 349 4.50 -14.23 8.69
CA LYS A 349 5.29 -14.54 9.89
C LYS A 349 6.66 -15.12 9.54
N ALA A 350 6.71 -15.99 8.53
CA ALA A 350 7.97 -16.62 8.09
C ALA A 350 8.96 -15.59 7.53
N ALA A 351 8.51 -14.63 6.72
CA ALA A 351 9.35 -13.55 6.22
C ALA A 351 9.86 -12.63 7.34
N TYR A 352 8.99 -12.29 8.30
CA TYR A 352 9.39 -11.51 9.47
C TYR A 352 10.46 -12.22 10.32
N ASP A 353 10.24 -13.51 10.63
CA ASP A 353 11.17 -14.30 11.42
C ASP A 353 12.52 -14.49 10.70
N LEU A 354 12.50 -14.69 9.38
CA LEU A 354 13.70 -14.79 8.56
C LEU A 354 14.49 -13.47 8.58
N THR A 355 13.80 -12.34 8.43
CA THR A 355 14.40 -11.01 8.50
C THR A 355 15.02 -10.74 9.87
N ARG A 356 14.31 -11.08 10.95
CA ARG A 356 14.82 -10.95 12.33
C ARG A 356 16.06 -11.80 12.56
N LYS A 357 16.03 -13.07 12.15
CA LYS A 357 17.17 -14.00 12.29
C LYS A 357 18.41 -13.56 11.49
N SER A 358 18.23 -12.81 10.40
CA SER A 358 19.36 -12.26 9.63
C SER A 358 20.11 -11.12 10.33
N GLY A 359 19.60 -10.61 11.45
CA GLY A 359 20.14 -9.43 12.14
C GLY A 359 19.88 -8.12 11.41
N PHE A 360 18.95 -8.10 10.44
CA PHE A 360 18.65 -6.90 9.65
C PHE A 360 18.14 -5.73 10.52
N TYR A 361 17.24 -6.01 11.48
CA TYR A 361 16.68 -4.98 12.35
C TYR A 361 17.70 -4.40 13.32
N ASP A 362 18.69 -5.19 13.76
CA ASP A 362 19.77 -4.72 14.64
C ASP A 362 20.69 -3.73 13.91
N LYS A 363 20.91 -3.97 12.60
CA LYS A 363 21.73 -3.12 11.74
C LYS A 363 20.96 -1.92 11.16
N ASN A 364 19.63 -1.97 11.17
CA ASN A 364 18.74 -0.95 10.61
C ASN A 364 17.67 -0.55 11.64
N PRO A 365 18.02 0.19 12.69
CA PRO A 365 17.07 0.65 13.71
C PRO A 365 15.89 1.39 13.08
N GLY A 366 14.66 1.03 13.49
CA GLY A 366 13.43 1.61 12.95
C GLY A 366 12.83 0.87 11.75
N ALA A 367 13.55 -0.09 11.14
CA ALA A 367 13.01 -0.87 10.02
C ALA A 367 11.82 -1.78 10.42
N ASP A 368 11.66 -2.07 11.70
CA ASP A 368 10.54 -2.83 12.26
C ASP A 368 9.40 -1.96 12.84
N ILE A 369 9.52 -0.64 12.76
CA ILE A 369 8.51 0.29 13.30
C ILE A 369 7.13 0.05 12.71
N ALA A 370 7.04 -0.24 11.42
CA ALA A 370 5.78 -0.53 10.74
C ALA A 370 5.03 -1.71 11.39
N ILE A 371 5.70 -2.83 11.62
CA ILE A 371 5.11 -4.00 12.29
C ILE A 371 4.75 -3.67 13.73
N LYS A 372 5.65 -3.03 14.48
CA LYS A 372 5.39 -2.62 15.85
C LYS A 372 4.15 -1.74 15.94
N GLN A 373 3.94 -0.83 14.99
CA GLN A 373 2.80 0.07 14.95
C GLN A 373 1.51 -0.65 14.57
N LEU A 374 1.54 -1.52 13.56
CA LEU A 374 0.40 -2.36 13.16
C LEU A 374 -0.05 -3.32 14.28
N MET A 375 0.90 -3.80 15.08
CA MET A 375 0.69 -4.80 16.14
C MET A 375 0.70 -4.18 17.56
N ASN A 376 0.65 -2.85 17.67
CA ASN A 376 0.80 -2.14 18.96
C ASN A 376 -0.24 -2.58 19.99
N LYS A 377 -1.49 -2.77 19.57
CA LYS A 377 -2.58 -3.35 20.36
C LYS A 377 -3.47 -4.22 19.47
N PRO A 378 -4.24 -5.16 20.04
CA PRO A 378 -5.23 -5.93 19.30
C PRO A 378 -6.20 -4.99 18.55
N PRO A 379 -6.51 -5.24 17.27
CA PRO A 379 -7.43 -4.42 16.51
C PRO A 379 -8.82 -4.36 17.11
N THR A 380 -9.45 -3.20 17.01
CA THR A 380 -10.86 -2.97 17.40
C THR A 380 -11.74 -2.81 16.15
N ALA A 381 -13.04 -2.60 16.33
CA ALA A 381 -13.97 -2.24 15.26
C ALA A 381 -13.53 -0.98 14.48
N ASN A 382 -12.78 -0.07 15.14
CA ASN A 382 -12.30 1.18 14.55
C ASN A 382 -10.90 1.08 13.92
N SER A 383 -10.17 0.01 14.17
CA SER A 383 -8.75 -0.09 13.80
C SER A 383 -8.35 -1.40 13.09
N LYS A 384 -9.31 -2.25 12.72
CA LYS A 384 -9.02 -3.47 11.97
C LYS A 384 -8.93 -3.27 10.45
N GLY A 385 -9.33 -2.11 9.95
CA GLY A 385 -9.32 -1.74 8.54
C GLY A 385 -10.56 -0.96 8.13
N LEU A 386 -10.70 -0.73 6.84
CA LEU A 386 -11.86 -0.06 6.23
C LEU A 386 -12.28 -0.78 4.95
N ARG A 387 -13.60 -0.73 4.69
CA ARG A 387 -14.20 -1.37 3.51
C ARG A 387 -15.38 -0.58 2.98
N PHE A 388 -15.09 0.59 2.41
CA PHE A 388 -16.10 1.46 1.82
C PHE A 388 -16.18 1.27 0.31
N GLY A 389 -17.39 1.18 -0.22
CA GLY A 389 -17.60 1.13 -1.67
C GLY A 389 -17.19 2.43 -2.36
N ASN A 390 -16.54 2.33 -3.52
CA ASN A 390 -15.99 3.47 -4.27
C ASN A 390 -15.15 4.41 -3.41
N PHE A 391 -14.40 3.87 -2.46
CA PHE A 391 -13.63 4.70 -1.53
C PHE A 391 -12.46 5.44 -2.21
N VAL A 392 -12.07 5.06 -3.41
CA VAL A 392 -11.16 5.86 -4.23
C VAL A 392 -11.71 7.29 -4.39
N GLN A 393 -12.99 7.41 -4.80
CA GLN A 393 -13.65 8.72 -4.90
C GLN A 393 -13.95 9.33 -3.52
N GLY A 394 -14.28 8.51 -2.52
CA GLY A 394 -14.48 8.97 -1.14
C GLY A 394 -13.23 9.62 -0.56
N ARG A 395 -12.06 9.02 -0.80
CA ARG A 395 -10.76 9.58 -0.39
C ARG A 395 -10.46 10.90 -1.11
N GLU A 396 -10.74 11.00 -2.42
CA GLU A 396 -10.58 12.26 -3.16
C GLU A 396 -11.41 13.40 -2.55
N VAL A 397 -12.65 13.13 -2.17
CA VAL A 397 -13.51 14.11 -1.51
C VAL A 397 -12.93 14.57 -0.17
N ILE A 398 -12.45 13.63 0.65
CA ILE A 398 -11.81 13.96 1.93
C ILE A 398 -10.56 14.83 1.68
N GLU A 399 -9.73 14.47 0.70
CA GLU A 399 -8.51 15.21 0.35
C GLU A 399 -8.81 16.62 -0.15
N GLU A 400 -9.85 16.80 -0.98
CA GLU A 400 -10.30 18.13 -1.46
C GLU A 400 -10.68 19.06 -0.30
N GLU A 401 -11.45 18.54 0.66
CA GLU A 401 -11.87 19.33 1.80
C GLU A 401 -10.71 19.63 2.76
N MET A 402 -9.81 18.67 2.98
CA MET A 402 -8.57 18.91 3.74
C MET A 402 -7.67 19.95 3.06
N GLU A 403 -7.51 19.89 1.73
CA GLU A 403 -6.75 20.89 0.97
C GLU A 403 -7.35 22.29 1.16
N ALA A 404 -8.67 22.40 1.13
CA ALA A 404 -9.33 23.70 1.32
C ALA A 404 -9.02 24.30 2.70
N VAL A 405 -8.88 23.46 3.75
CA VAL A 405 -8.48 23.91 5.09
C VAL A 405 -6.99 24.28 5.14
N ILE A 406 -6.12 23.43 4.60
CA ILE A 406 -4.67 23.66 4.57
C ILE A 406 -4.32 24.93 3.78
N MET A 407 -5.07 25.22 2.72
CA MET A 407 -4.92 26.44 1.92
C MET A 407 -5.63 27.68 2.52
N GLY A 408 -6.26 27.54 3.68
CA GLY A 408 -6.97 28.64 4.35
C GLY A 408 -8.26 29.11 3.65
N LYS A 409 -8.85 28.26 2.77
CA LYS A 409 -10.08 28.56 2.02
C LYS A 409 -11.36 28.20 2.77
N LYS A 410 -11.27 27.28 3.71
CA LYS A 410 -12.38 26.80 4.55
C LYS A 410 -11.93 26.57 5.97
N GLU A 411 -12.85 26.72 6.91
CA GLU A 411 -12.69 26.22 8.28
C GLU A 411 -12.85 24.71 8.34
N ALA A 412 -12.20 24.06 9.29
CA ALA A 412 -12.16 22.59 9.37
C ALA A 412 -13.55 21.95 9.56
N LYS A 413 -14.42 22.53 10.41
CA LYS A 413 -15.75 21.96 10.68
C LYS A 413 -16.63 21.90 9.41
N PRO A 414 -16.88 23.02 8.69
CA PRO A 414 -17.66 22.96 7.45
C PRO A 414 -17.01 22.11 6.34
N ALA A 415 -15.68 22.05 6.27
CA ALA A 415 -14.97 21.20 5.32
C ALA A 415 -15.22 19.70 5.62
N MET A 416 -15.09 19.27 6.87
CA MET A 416 -15.31 17.88 7.24
C MET A 416 -16.79 17.47 7.17
N ASP A 417 -17.74 18.39 7.43
CA ASP A 417 -19.16 18.14 7.21
C ASP A 417 -19.48 17.93 5.74
N GLU A 418 -18.87 18.72 4.84
CA GLU A 418 -19.01 18.55 3.40
C GLU A 418 -18.38 17.25 2.91
N ALA A 419 -17.24 16.84 3.46
CA ALA A 419 -16.64 15.54 3.18
C ALA A 419 -17.58 14.38 3.55
N VAL A 420 -18.25 14.46 4.71
CA VAL A 420 -19.28 13.48 5.13
C VAL A 420 -20.47 13.49 4.17
N ARG A 421 -20.99 14.64 3.83
CA ARG A 421 -22.16 14.75 2.94
C ARG A 421 -21.87 14.13 1.56
N ARG A 422 -20.78 14.56 0.90
CA ARG A 422 -20.37 14.09 -0.43
C ARG A 422 -19.97 12.62 -0.40
N GLY A 423 -19.21 12.20 0.61
CA GLY A 423 -18.80 10.81 0.79
C GLY A 423 -20.00 9.88 0.95
N ASN A 424 -21.01 10.28 1.71
CA ASN A 424 -22.24 9.49 1.86
C ASN A 424 -23.08 9.40 0.57
N GLU A 425 -23.04 10.37 -0.32
CA GLU A 425 -23.64 10.24 -1.64
C GLU A 425 -22.96 9.15 -2.48
N ILE A 426 -21.64 9.07 -2.42
CA ILE A 426 -20.85 8.03 -3.09
C ILE A 426 -21.21 6.65 -2.54
N LEU A 427 -21.25 6.50 -1.20
CA LEU A 427 -21.60 5.23 -0.55
C LEU A 427 -23.03 4.77 -0.92
N ARG A 428 -24.03 5.67 -0.89
CA ARG A 428 -25.41 5.35 -1.29
C ARG A 428 -25.50 4.89 -2.74
N LYS A 429 -24.81 5.57 -3.67
CA LYS A 429 -24.75 5.16 -5.08
C LYS A 429 -24.15 3.77 -5.26
N PHE A 430 -23.05 3.50 -4.55
CA PHE A 430 -22.40 2.19 -4.57
C PHE A 430 -23.32 1.09 -4.00
N GLN A 431 -23.94 1.35 -2.85
CA GLN A 431 -24.88 0.42 -2.23
C GLN A 431 -26.06 0.10 -3.16
N ALA A 432 -26.66 1.12 -3.79
CA ALA A 432 -27.78 0.93 -4.71
C ALA A 432 -27.39 0.09 -5.94
N ALA A 433 -26.20 0.30 -6.49
CA ALA A 433 -25.68 -0.44 -7.65
C ALA A 433 -25.31 -1.89 -7.33
N ASN A 434 -25.14 -2.26 -6.05
CA ASN A 434 -24.69 -3.59 -5.62
C ASN A 434 -25.69 -4.29 -4.69
N LYS A 435 -26.92 -3.80 -4.59
CA LYS A 435 -28.05 -4.50 -3.99
C LYS A 435 -28.52 -5.58 -4.96
N GLY A 436 -28.01 -6.82 -4.83
CA GLY A 436 -28.41 -7.95 -5.66
C GLY A 436 -27.72 -9.22 -5.22
#